data_55ed15a4fa271e80e0836bc8556cb650
#
_entry.id   55ed15a4fa271e80e0836bc8556cb650
#
_cell.length_a   1.000
_cell.length_b   1.000
_cell.length_c   1.000
_cell.angle_alpha   90.00
_cell.angle_beta   90.00
_cell.angle_gamma   90.00
#
_symmetry.space_group_name_H-M   'P 1'
#
loop_
_entity.id
_entity.type
_entity.pdbx_description
1 polymer ?
#
loop_
_entity_poly.entity_id
_entity_poly.type
_entity_poly.pdbx_seq_one_letter_code
_entity_poly.pdbx_strand_id
1 'polypeptide(L)'
;MLEPAPLHTLWGCPMGVFRYAQADAHNDTLSRVLRTLRVTDPQADPTSPFWASGDDLLQRIRLPEWQSLMAFVVDALRQTLVLANQGAWTESRPGMQLALRGLWAQASNRGRHHDVHTHGNCSWSGVYCVQVDAPATRRAHPAFGAVNGVTRFYGPHFNRQGGAFMDFGNAYLQQAHLDIDPVPGQLIIFPSWLPHQAMPYEGEQDRLILSFNASVHAAAGSDQQHGYSST
;
A
#
# COMPACT_ATOMS: atom_id res chain seq x y z
N MET A 1 -35.94 -29.38 11.77
CA MET A 1 -34.61 -29.08 11.21
C MET A 1 -34.69 -27.70 10.59
N LEU A 2 -33.73 -26.80 10.90
CA LEU A 2 -33.66 -25.52 10.23
C LEU A 2 -33.08 -25.73 8.83
N GLU A 3 -33.66 -25.09 7.82
CA GLU A 3 -33.05 -25.06 6.49
C GLU A 3 -31.76 -24.22 6.53
N PRO A 4 -30.71 -24.63 5.80
CA PRO A 4 -29.48 -23.85 5.74
C PRO A 4 -29.77 -22.49 5.09
N ALA A 5 -29.60 -21.42 5.83
CA ALA A 5 -29.64 -20.07 5.27
C ALA A 5 -28.23 -19.67 4.79
N PRO A 6 -28.10 -18.92 3.66
CA PRO A 6 -26.81 -18.45 3.21
C PRO A 6 -26.20 -17.49 4.22
N LEU A 7 -24.93 -17.72 4.58
CA LEU A 7 -24.16 -16.78 5.38
C LEU A 7 -23.59 -15.70 4.47
N HIS A 8 -23.90 -14.44 4.77
CA HIS A 8 -23.35 -13.28 4.06
C HIS A 8 -22.19 -12.68 4.85
N THR A 9 -21.01 -12.57 4.23
CA THR A 9 -19.90 -11.79 4.77
C THR A 9 -19.97 -10.37 4.21
N LEU A 10 -20.13 -9.39 5.09
CA LEU A 10 -20.32 -7.99 4.72
C LEU A 10 -19.01 -7.20 4.95
N TRP A 11 -18.84 -6.12 4.14
CA TRP A 11 -17.77 -5.12 4.29
C TRP A 11 -16.34 -5.69 4.20
N GLY A 12 -16.13 -6.54 3.23
CA GLY A 12 -14.77 -6.97 2.87
C GLY A 12 -13.89 -5.78 2.49
N CYS A 13 -12.62 -5.81 2.90
CA CYS A 13 -11.62 -4.82 2.50
C CYS A 13 -10.69 -5.44 1.44
N PRO A 14 -10.79 -5.02 0.16
CA PRO A 14 -9.97 -5.57 -0.89
C PRO A 14 -8.53 -5.04 -0.80
N MET A 15 -7.57 -5.92 -1.03
CA MET A 15 -6.14 -5.58 -1.11
C MET A 15 -5.50 -6.35 -2.27
N GLY A 16 -4.76 -5.65 -3.12
CA GLY A 16 -3.92 -6.25 -4.16
C GLY A 16 -2.48 -6.42 -3.66
N VAL A 17 -1.90 -7.61 -3.86
CA VAL A 17 -0.48 -7.86 -3.61
C VAL A 17 0.12 -8.45 -4.88
N PHE A 18 1.09 -7.75 -5.45
CA PHE A 18 1.69 -8.07 -6.75
C PHE A 18 3.21 -8.18 -6.64
N ARG A 19 3.82 -8.85 -7.59
CA ARG A 19 5.26 -8.96 -7.74
C ARG A 19 5.69 -8.40 -9.09
N TYR A 20 6.61 -7.45 -9.09
CA TYR A 20 7.20 -6.91 -10.30
C TYR A 20 8.23 -7.90 -10.84
N ALA A 21 7.99 -8.45 -12.02
CA ALA A 21 8.83 -9.51 -12.57
C ALA A 21 10.27 -9.04 -12.90
N GLN A 22 10.44 -7.74 -13.16
CA GLN A 22 11.76 -7.16 -13.51
C GLN A 22 12.46 -6.53 -12.30
N ALA A 23 11.99 -6.80 -11.08
CA ALA A 23 12.52 -6.19 -9.86
C ALA A 23 14.02 -6.40 -9.72
N ASP A 24 14.51 -7.61 -9.94
CA ASP A 24 15.94 -7.96 -9.78
C ASP A 24 16.84 -7.18 -10.75
N ALA A 25 16.34 -6.86 -11.96
CA ALA A 25 17.08 -6.08 -12.95
C ALA A 25 16.98 -4.56 -12.71
N HIS A 26 15.89 -4.06 -12.20
CA HIS A 26 15.58 -2.63 -12.15
C HIS A 26 15.81 -1.99 -10.78
N ASN A 27 15.63 -2.73 -9.68
CA ASN A 27 15.69 -2.15 -8.34
C ASN A 27 17.05 -1.57 -7.96
N ASP A 28 18.15 -2.12 -8.49
CA ASP A 28 19.48 -1.55 -8.28
C ASP A 28 19.62 -0.16 -8.88
N THR A 29 19.10 0.03 -10.09
CA THR A 29 19.06 1.35 -10.73
C THR A 29 18.14 2.30 -9.98
N LEU A 30 16.93 1.85 -9.62
CA LEU A 30 15.97 2.65 -8.87
C LEU A 30 16.54 3.06 -7.50
N SER A 31 17.18 2.16 -6.77
CA SER A 31 17.76 2.47 -5.45
C SER A 31 18.88 3.52 -5.55
N ARG A 32 19.72 3.43 -6.59
CA ARG A 32 20.77 4.46 -6.84
C ARG A 32 20.16 5.83 -7.12
N VAL A 33 19.12 5.88 -7.94
CA VAL A 33 18.42 7.13 -8.24
C VAL A 33 17.80 7.73 -6.99
N LEU A 34 17.11 6.93 -6.18
CA LEU A 34 16.48 7.41 -4.95
C LEU A 34 17.51 7.91 -3.92
N ARG A 35 18.65 7.25 -3.79
CA ARG A 35 19.76 7.72 -2.95
C ARG A 35 20.34 9.04 -3.48
N THR A 36 20.49 9.17 -4.79
CA THR A 36 20.95 10.45 -5.40
C THR A 36 19.95 11.57 -5.13
N LEU A 37 18.66 11.31 -5.29
CA LEU A 37 17.61 12.29 -4.96
C LEU A 37 17.67 12.73 -3.49
N ARG A 38 17.88 11.79 -2.56
CA ARG A 38 18.05 12.12 -1.13
C ARG A 38 19.26 13.02 -0.89
N VAL A 39 20.42 12.71 -1.49
CA VAL A 39 21.65 13.48 -1.30
C VAL A 39 21.54 14.88 -1.90
N THR A 40 20.79 15.03 -2.98
CA THR A 40 20.60 16.31 -3.69
C THR A 40 19.38 17.12 -3.22
N ASP A 41 18.59 16.56 -2.32
CA ASP A 41 17.42 17.24 -1.76
C ASP A 41 17.89 18.29 -0.74
N PRO A 42 17.66 19.60 -1.00
CA PRO A 42 18.09 20.67 -0.09
C PRO A 42 17.35 20.64 1.25
N GLN A 43 16.25 19.90 1.37
CA GLN A 43 15.49 19.76 2.61
C GLN A 43 15.86 18.48 3.37
N ALA A 44 16.69 17.60 2.81
CA ALA A 44 17.10 16.38 3.47
C ALA A 44 18.14 16.69 4.57
N ASP A 45 17.87 16.20 5.78
CA ASP A 45 18.88 16.11 6.82
C ASP A 45 19.74 14.86 6.59
N PRO A 46 21.05 15.01 6.27
CA PRO A 46 21.93 13.87 6.00
C PRO A 46 22.13 12.96 7.21
N THR A 47 21.87 13.45 8.44
CA THR A 47 22.00 12.69 9.69
C THR A 47 20.70 11.97 10.07
N SER A 48 19.58 12.36 9.48
CA SER A 48 18.28 11.75 9.76
C SER A 48 18.23 10.32 9.26
N PRO A 49 17.77 9.36 10.07
CA PRO A 49 17.50 8.00 9.60
C PRO A 49 16.21 7.87 8.80
N PHE A 50 15.54 8.99 8.52
CA PHE A 50 14.35 9.06 7.70
C PHE A 50 14.46 10.18 6.66
N TRP A 51 13.99 9.89 5.47
CA TRP A 51 13.80 10.87 4.40
C TRP A 51 12.55 10.53 3.59
N ALA A 52 11.83 11.54 3.15
CA ALA A 52 10.76 11.44 2.17
C ALA A 52 10.98 12.49 1.10
N SER A 53 10.86 12.11 -0.17
CA SER A 53 10.87 13.05 -1.28
C SER A 53 9.57 13.85 -1.36
N GLY A 54 9.55 14.89 -2.20
CA GLY A 54 8.29 15.45 -2.71
C GLY A 54 7.48 14.38 -3.45
N ASP A 55 6.19 14.65 -3.67
CA ASP A 55 5.23 13.75 -4.31
C ASP A 55 5.22 13.84 -5.85
N ASP A 56 6.24 14.47 -6.42
CA ASP A 56 6.39 14.84 -7.82
C ASP A 56 7.30 13.90 -8.63
N LEU A 57 7.60 12.70 -8.13
CA LEU A 57 8.55 11.78 -8.77
C LEU A 57 8.11 11.34 -10.18
N LEU A 58 6.82 11.34 -10.47
CA LEU A 58 6.30 11.08 -11.82
C LEU A 58 6.84 12.10 -12.86
N GLN A 59 7.09 13.33 -12.45
CA GLN A 59 7.64 14.39 -13.29
C GLN A 59 9.17 14.42 -13.31
N ARG A 60 9.81 13.97 -12.23
CA ARG A 60 11.26 14.09 -12.02
C ARG A 60 12.07 12.95 -12.60
N ILE A 61 11.55 11.72 -12.60
CA ILE A 61 12.29 10.53 -13.04
C ILE A 61 11.90 10.17 -14.48
N ARG A 62 12.89 10.00 -15.37
CA ARG A 62 12.71 9.76 -16.82
C ARG A 62 13.51 8.55 -17.32
N LEU A 63 13.66 7.51 -16.51
CA LEU A 63 14.42 6.32 -16.86
C LEU A 63 13.52 5.23 -17.45
N PRO A 64 14.03 4.35 -18.34
CA PRO A 64 13.28 3.21 -18.86
C PRO A 64 12.78 2.28 -17.75
N GLU A 65 13.60 2.00 -16.74
CA GLU A 65 13.23 1.17 -15.59
C GLU A 65 12.07 1.78 -14.80
N TRP A 66 12.06 3.09 -14.67
CA TRP A 66 10.98 3.82 -14.04
C TRP A 66 9.69 3.73 -14.85
N GLN A 67 9.76 3.93 -16.16
CA GLN A 67 8.60 3.83 -17.05
C GLN A 67 8.00 2.41 -17.01
N SER A 68 8.86 1.39 -17.01
CA SER A 68 8.45 0.00 -16.89
C SER A 68 7.77 -0.29 -15.55
N LEU A 69 8.32 0.22 -14.43
CA LEU A 69 7.70 0.11 -13.12
C LEU A 69 6.35 0.83 -13.07
N MET A 70 6.24 2.04 -13.63
CA MET A 70 4.99 2.79 -13.64
C MET A 70 3.90 2.10 -14.48
N ALA A 71 4.26 1.50 -15.61
CA ALA A 71 3.34 0.67 -16.39
C ALA A 71 2.80 -0.51 -15.54
N PHE A 72 3.68 -1.22 -14.85
CA PHE A 72 3.28 -2.29 -13.93
C PHE A 72 2.37 -1.80 -12.79
N VAL A 73 2.69 -0.66 -12.18
CA VAL A 73 1.85 -0.06 -11.11
C VAL A 73 0.45 0.26 -11.62
N VAL A 74 0.34 0.85 -12.81
CA VAL A 74 -0.96 1.19 -13.42
C VAL A 74 -1.76 -0.07 -13.74
N ASP A 75 -1.13 -1.11 -14.29
CA ASP A 75 -1.80 -2.37 -14.63
C ASP A 75 -2.26 -3.11 -13.37
N ALA A 76 -1.43 -3.18 -12.33
CA ALA A 76 -1.78 -3.78 -11.04
C ALA A 76 -2.94 -3.02 -10.36
N LEU A 77 -2.92 -1.68 -10.40
CA LEU A 77 -4.00 -0.85 -9.88
C LEU A 77 -5.30 -1.11 -10.65
N ARG A 78 -5.24 -1.12 -11.98
CA ARG A 78 -6.41 -1.41 -12.82
C ARG A 78 -7.01 -2.79 -12.50
N GLN A 79 -6.17 -3.81 -12.36
CA GLN A 79 -6.62 -5.15 -11.99
C GLN A 79 -7.28 -5.16 -10.61
N THR A 80 -6.66 -4.52 -9.61
CA THR A 80 -7.23 -4.41 -8.26
C THR A 80 -8.60 -3.73 -8.30
N LEU A 81 -8.75 -2.63 -9.03
CA LEU A 81 -10.00 -1.88 -9.15
C LEU A 81 -11.11 -2.71 -9.78
N VAL A 82 -10.80 -3.44 -10.85
CA VAL A 82 -11.79 -4.28 -11.53
C VAL A 82 -12.29 -5.37 -10.59
N LEU A 83 -11.39 -6.06 -9.91
CA LEU A 83 -11.76 -7.14 -8.99
C LEU A 83 -12.51 -6.63 -7.76
N ALA A 84 -12.06 -5.50 -7.18
CA ALA A 84 -12.67 -4.93 -6.00
C ALA A 84 -14.11 -4.43 -6.23
N ASN A 85 -14.41 -3.96 -7.45
CA ASN A 85 -15.70 -3.35 -7.79
C ASN A 85 -16.59 -4.25 -8.67
N GLN A 86 -16.21 -5.50 -8.86
CA GLN A 86 -16.88 -6.42 -9.80
C GLN A 86 -18.40 -6.53 -9.59
N GLY A 87 -18.86 -6.45 -8.34
CA GLY A 87 -20.30 -6.51 -8.01
C GLY A 87 -21.01 -5.15 -7.98
N ALA A 88 -20.25 -4.05 -7.97
CA ALA A 88 -20.79 -2.68 -7.85
C ALA A 88 -20.83 -1.94 -9.21
N TRP A 89 -19.92 -2.28 -10.12
CA TRP A 89 -19.90 -1.66 -11.44
C TRP A 89 -20.86 -2.37 -12.39
N THR A 90 -21.71 -1.58 -13.06
CA THR A 90 -22.62 -2.10 -14.10
C THR A 90 -21.86 -2.47 -15.37
N GLU A 91 -22.44 -3.30 -16.23
CA GLU A 91 -21.82 -3.74 -17.50
C GLU A 91 -21.46 -2.58 -18.44
N SER A 92 -22.23 -1.50 -18.41
CA SER A 92 -21.97 -0.27 -19.17
C SER A 92 -20.94 0.61 -18.47
N ARG A 93 -19.75 0.09 -18.18
CA ARG A 93 -18.68 0.86 -17.52
C ARG A 93 -18.36 2.11 -18.34
N PRO A 94 -18.53 3.30 -17.77
CA PRO A 94 -17.96 4.49 -18.37
C PRO A 94 -16.44 4.33 -18.43
N GLY A 95 -15.81 4.90 -19.45
CA GLY A 95 -14.35 4.89 -19.54
C GLY A 95 -13.73 5.31 -18.20
N MET A 96 -12.98 4.41 -17.59
CA MET A 96 -12.34 4.66 -16.31
C MET A 96 -11.05 5.44 -16.51
N GLN A 97 -10.94 6.58 -15.86
CA GLN A 97 -9.72 7.37 -15.81
C GLN A 97 -9.00 7.16 -14.47
N LEU A 98 -7.80 6.62 -14.55
CA LEU A 98 -6.89 6.49 -13.40
C LEU A 98 -5.98 7.71 -13.36
N ALA A 99 -5.93 8.36 -12.21
CA ALA A 99 -5.03 9.47 -11.95
C ALA A 99 -4.16 9.15 -10.72
N LEU A 100 -2.86 9.01 -10.93
CA LEU A 100 -1.90 9.03 -9.83
C LEU A 100 -1.82 10.48 -9.33
N ARG A 101 -2.20 10.72 -8.06
CA ARG A 101 -2.30 12.05 -7.46
C ARG A 101 -1.00 12.52 -6.83
N GLY A 102 -0.14 11.59 -6.45
CA GLY A 102 1.19 11.83 -5.92
C GLY A 102 1.97 10.53 -5.93
N LEU A 103 3.27 10.63 -6.09
CA LEU A 103 4.19 9.51 -5.98
C LEU A 103 5.49 10.02 -5.37
N TRP A 104 5.86 9.43 -4.24
CA TRP A 104 7.04 9.81 -3.46
C TRP A 104 7.85 8.61 -3.03
N ALA A 105 9.11 8.85 -2.73
CA ALA A 105 10.02 7.86 -2.15
C ALA A 105 10.20 8.10 -0.65
N GLN A 106 10.49 7.04 0.07
CA GLN A 106 10.89 7.10 1.47
C GLN A 106 12.09 6.19 1.70
N ALA A 107 13.02 6.69 2.51
CA ALA A 107 14.11 5.92 3.07
C ALA A 107 13.97 5.93 4.59
N SER A 108 14.07 4.77 5.23
CA SER A 108 13.96 4.64 6.69
C SER A 108 14.94 3.60 7.23
N ASN A 109 15.50 3.89 8.43
CA ASN A 109 16.36 3.00 9.18
C ASN A 109 16.36 3.38 10.68
N ARG A 110 17.14 2.71 11.50
CA ARG A 110 17.40 3.01 12.93
C ARG A 110 16.12 3.21 13.74
N GLY A 111 15.18 2.26 13.61
CA GLY A 111 13.93 2.25 14.35
C GLY A 111 12.87 3.24 13.88
N ARG A 112 13.08 3.92 12.74
CA ARG A 112 12.07 4.85 12.21
C ARG A 112 10.86 4.10 11.70
N HIS A 113 9.70 4.71 11.91
CA HIS A 113 8.39 4.18 11.57
C HIS A 113 7.47 5.31 11.08
N HIS A 114 6.31 4.93 10.58
CA HIS A 114 5.18 5.84 10.41
C HIS A 114 4.07 5.44 11.36
N ASP A 115 3.47 6.42 12.01
CA ASP A 115 2.30 6.20 12.86
C ASP A 115 1.10 5.71 12.04
N VAL A 116 0.09 5.20 12.73
CA VAL A 116 -1.17 4.79 12.11
C VAL A 116 -1.82 5.99 11.43
N HIS A 117 -2.09 5.84 10.14
CA HIS A 117 -2.68 6.91 9.32
C HIS A 117 -3.54 6.35 8.19
N THR A 118 -4.24 7.24 7.53
CA THR A 118 -4.98 7.02 6.28
C THR A 118 -4.62 8.12 5.29
N HIS A 119 -5.02 7.97 4.02
CA HIS A 119 -4.80 9.00 3.01
C HIS A 119 -6.11 9.66 2.61
N GLY A 120 -6.09 11.00 2.44
CA GLY A 120 -7.21 11.79 1.96
C GLY A 120 -7.14 12.08 0.46
N ASN A 121 -8.26 12.55 -0.12
CA ASN A 121 -8.36 13.01 -1.51
C ASN A 121 -7.96 11.98 -2.58
N CYS A 122 -8.07 10.70 -2.27
CA CYS A 122 -7.80 9.59 -3.17
C CYS A 122 -8.61 8.36 -2.76
N SER A 123 -8.82 7.45 -3.70
CA SER A 123 -9.58 6.21 -3.45
C SER A 123 -8.65 5.08 -3.04
N TRP A 124 -7.45 5.05 -3.60
CA TRP A 124 -6.48 3.97 -3.46
C TRP A 124 -5.10 4.51 -3.17
N SER A 125 -4.35 3.73 -2.41
CA SER A 125 -2.94 3.97 -2.12
C SER A 125 -2.15 2.70 -2.39
N GLY A 126 -0.86 2.86 -2.62
CA GLY A 126 0.01 1.71 -2.81
C GLY A 126 1.42 1.97 -2.35
N VAL A 127 2.11 0.87 -2.04
CA VAL A 127 3.51 0.87 -1.60
C VAL A 127 4.26 -0.19 -2.39
N TYR A 128 5.31 0.24 -3.09
CA TYR A 128 6.27 -0.64 -3.76
C TYR A 128 7.57 -0.70 -2.98
N CYS A 129 8.04 -1.90 -2.65
CA CYS A 129 9.30 -2.12 -1.97
C CYS A 129 10.45 -2.18 -2.98
N VAL A 130 11.32 -1.16 -2.97
CA VAL A 130 12.51 -1.13 -3.82
C VAL A 130 13.63 -1.92 -3.18
N GLN A 131 13.88 -1.71 -1.88
CA GLN A 131 14.96 -2.30 -1.13
C GLN A 131 14.59 -2.51 0.33
N VAL A 132 15.00 -3.60 0.89
CA VAL A 132 14.95 -3.93 2.31
C VAL A 132 15.89 -5.10 2.57
N ASP A 133 16.38 -5.27 3.78
CA ASP A 133 17.17 -6.45 4.15
C ASP A 133 16.36 -7.74 4.04
N ALA A 134 17.06 -8.84 3.85
CA ALA A 134 16.45 -10.16 3.77
C ALA A 134 15.58 -10.47 5.02
N PRO A 135 14.47 -11.19 4.86
CA PRO A 135 13.57 -11.51 5.98
C PRO A 135 14.27 -12.17 7.18
N ALA A 136 15.26 -13.04 6.92
CA ALA A 136 16.01 -13.70 7.98
C ALA A 136 16.81 -12.68 8.84
N THR A 137 17.49 -11.73 8.21
CA THR A 137 18.24 -10.66 8.89
C THR A 137 17.30 -9.80 9.72
N ARG A 138 16.18 -9.36 9.14
CA ARG A 138 15.20 -8.52 9.83
C ARG A 138 14.57 -9.19 11.04
N ARG A 139 14.18 -10.46 10.90
CA ARG A 139 13.56 -11.25 11.98
C ARG A 139 14.53 -11.59 13.12
N ALA A 140 15.84 -11.59 12.84
CA ALA A 140 16.87 -11.78 13.85
C ALA A 140 17.13 -10.52 14.71
N HIS A 141 16.53 -9.38 14.37
CA HIS A 141 16.72 -8.13 15.12
C HIS A 141 16.20 -8.27 16.57
N PRO A 142 17.03 -7.98 17.58
CA PRO A 142 16.70 -8.30 18.99
C PRO A 142 15.49 -7.55 19.55
N ALA A 143 15.22 -6.34 19.06
CA ALA A 143 14.11 -5.53 19.55
C ALA A 143 12.84 -5.64 18.71
N PHE A 144 12.98 -5.75 17.38
CA PHE A 144 11.82 -5.68 16.48
C PHE A 144 11.38 -7.07 15.95
N GLY A 145 12.32 -8.01 15.87
CA GLY A 145 12.01 -9.39 15.48
C GLY A 145 11.14 -9.49 14.22
N ALA A 146 10.08 -10.26 14.29
CA ALA A 146 9.20 -10.53 13.15
C ALA A 146 8.48 -9.30 12.59
N VAL A 147 8.38 -8.19 13.33
CA VAL A 147 7.70 -6.97 12.86
C VAL A 147 8.66 -5.93 12.27
N ASN A 148 9.96 -6.23 12.22
CA ASN A 148 10.98 -5.32 11.71
C ASN A 148 10.72 -4.91 10.25
N GLY A 149 10.26 -3.67 10.04
CA GLY A 149 9.97 -3.09 8.73
C GLY A 149 8.68 -3.56 8.06
N VAL A 150 7.84 -4.28 8.76
CA VAL A 150 6.52 -4.75 8.27
C VAL A 150 5.61 -3.56 7.99
N THR A 151 4.74 -3.70 6.99
CA THR A 151 3.58 -2.81 6.83
C THR A 151 2.38 -3.47 7.48
N ARG A 152 1.83 -2.82 8.51
CA ARG A 152 0.67 -3.30 9.27
C ARG A 152 -0.58 -2.59 8.84
N PHE A 153 -1.61 -3.35 8.52
CA PHE A 153 -2.95 -2.87 8.20
C PHE A 153 -3.93 -3.23 9.30
N TYR A 154 -4.79 -2.31 9.67
CA TYR A 154 -5.80 -2.50 10.70
C TYR A 154 -7.17 -2.68 10.06
N GLY A 155 -7.83 -3.78 10.40
CA GLY A 155 -9.19 -4.03 9.93
C GLY A 155 -10.19 -3.02 10.49
N PRO A 156 -11.36 -2.85 9.88
CA PRO A 156 -12.38 -1.89 10.34
C PRO A 156 -12.90 -2.19 11.75
N HIS A 157 -12.59 -3.36 12.26
CA HIS A 157 -13.01 -3.82 13.60
C HIS A 157 -11.83 -4.02 14.56
N PHE A 158 -10.65 -3.49 14.25
CA PHE A 158 -9.46 -3.70 15.07
C PHE A 158 -9.62 -3.27 16.54
N ASN A 159 -10.49 -2.31 16.82
CA ASN A 159 -10.81 -1.83 18.16
C ASN A 159 -11.98 -2.59 18.83
N ARG A 160 -12.55 -3.57 18.14
CA ARG A 160 -13.68 -4.38 18.62
C ARG A 160 -13.29 -5.84 18.75
N GLN A 161 -12.10 -6.11 19.26
CA GLN A 161 -11.69 -7.48 19.55
C GLN A 161 -12.77 -8.10 20.44
N GLY A 162 -13.55 -8.97 19.82
CA GLY A 162 -14.74 -9.50 20.43
C GLY A 162 -14.42 -10.67 21.31
N GLY A 163 -15.19 -10.77 22.32
CA GLY A 163 -15.25 -11.93 23.18
C GLY A 163 -14.51 -11.71 24.48
N ALA A 164 -15.14 -12.10 25.55
CA ALA A 164 -14.48 -12.34 26.82
C ALA A 164 -13.50 -13.49 26.64
N PHE A 165 -12.51 -13.61 27.52
CA PHE A 165 -11.63 -14.74 27.59
C PHE A 165 -12.43 -16.06 27.54
N MET A 166 -12.08 -16.96 26.63
CA MET A 166 -12.78 -18.24 26.36
C MET A 166 -14.10 -18.13 25.58
N ASP A 167 -14.51 -16.96 25.12
CA ASP A 167 -15.63 -16.82 24.20
C ASP A 167 -15.14 -16.86 22.74
N PHE A 168 -15.54 -17.89 22.00
CA PHE A 168 -15.16 -18.10 20.59
C PHE A 168 -16.26 -17.70 19.62
N GLY A 169 -17.37 -17.11 20.09
CA GLY A 169 -18.51 -16.75 19.26
C GLY A 169 -18.17 -15.78 18.13
N ASN A 170 -17.17 -14.92 18.33
CA ASN A 170 -16.68 -13.97 17.34
C ASN A 170 -15.21 -14.21 16.94
N ALA A 171 -14.81 -15.45 16.78
CA ALA A 171 -13.43 -15.82 16.42
C ALA A 171 -12.95 -15.13 15.13
N TYR A 172 -13.86 -14.81 14.19
CA TYR A 172 -13.57 -14.07 12.95
C TYR A 172 -13.09 -12.61 13.20
N LEU A 173 -13.31 -12.04 14.39
CA LEU A 173 -12.82 -10.71 14.77
C LEU A 173 -11.44 -10.75 15.47
N GLN A 174 -10.90 -11.92 15.74
CA GLN A 174 -9.63 -12.03 16.49
C GLN A 174 -8.41 -11.59 15.70
N GLN A 175 -8.51 -11.53 14.37
CA GLN A 175 -7.45 -10.95 13.53
C GLN A 175 -7.64 -9.43 13.42
N ALA A 176 -7.12 -8.69 14.40
CA ALA A 176 -7.24 -7.23 14.45
C ALA A 176 -6.42 -6.50 13.37
N HIS A 177 -5.34 -7.11 12.91
CA HIS A 177 -4.44 -6.52 11.91
C HIS A 177 -3.87 -7.59 10.98
N LEU A 178 -3.41 -7.13 9.83
CA LEU A 178 -2.67 -7.92 8.84
C LEU A 178 -1.28 -7.32 8.67
N ASP A 179 -0.26 -8.13 8.89
CA ASP A 179 1.13 -7.76 8.67
C ASP A 179 1.59 -8.26 7.29
N ILE A 180 2.06 -7.35 6.45
CA ILE A 180 2.68 -7.67 5.18
C ILE A 180 4.19 -7.50 5.31
N ASP A 181 4.89 -8.61 5.21
CA ASP A 181 6.36 -8.66 5.24
C ASP A 181 6.90 -8.07 3.93
N PRO A 182 7.71 -6.99 3.95
CA PRO A 182 8.20 -6.38 2.73
C PRO A 182 9.23 -7.27 2.03
N VAL A 183 9.12 -7.33 0.72
CA VAL A 183 10.07 -8.02 -0.15
C VAL A 183 10.39 -7.11 -1.34
N PRO A 184 11.66 -6.94 -1.74
CA PRO A 184 12.00 -6.15 -2.92
C PRO A 184 11.19 -6.62 -4.15
N GLY A 185 10.58 -5.68 -4.87
CA GLY A 185 9.70 -5.98 -6.00
C GLY A 185 8.23 -6.23 -5.65
N GLN A 186 7.87 -6.22 -4.38
CA GLN A 186 6.48 -6.34 -3.94
C GLN A 186 5.76 -4.98 -4.04
N LEU A 187 4.57 -5.01 -4.62
CA LEU A 187 3.62 -3.90 -4.66
C LEU A 187 2.36 -4.29 -3.89
N ILE A 188 1.97 -3.46 -2.93
CA ILE A 188 0.73 -3.57 -2.19
C ILE A 188 -0.17 -2.42 -2.62
N ILE A 189 -1.44 -2.71 -2.93
CA ILE A 189 -2.47 -1.73 -3.29
C ILE A 189 -3.66 -1.93 -2.36
N PHE A 190 -4.12 -0.85 -1.74
CA PHE A 190 -5.17 -0.89 -0.72
C PHE A 190 -6.06 0.36 -0.77
N PRO A 191 -7.30 0.31 -0.26
CA PRO A 191 -8.15 1.49 -0.14
C PRO A 191 -7.50 2.55 0.74
N SER A 192 -7.50 3.80 0.30
CA SER A 192 -6.84 4.90 1.01
C SER A 192 -7.35 5.15 2.43
N TRP A 193 -8.61 4.80 2.69
CA TRP A 193 -9.22 4.91 4.02
C TRP A 193 -8.76 3.84 5.01
N LEU A 194 -8.08 2.77 4.55
CA LEU A 194 -7.64 1.67 5.41
C LEU A 194 -6.50 2.13 6.32
N PRO A 195 -6.69 2.11 7.66
CA PRO A 195 -5.66 2.50 8.60
C PRO A 195 -4.46 1.56 8.50
N HIS A 196 -3.26 2.14 8.40
CA HIS A 196 -2.04 1.36 8.29
C HIS A 196 -0.86 2.11 8.89
N GLN A 197 0.21 1.39 9.17
CA GLN A 197 1.48 1.96 9.63
C GLN A 197 2.66 1.18 9.05
N ALA A 198 3.79 1.86 8.89
CA ALA A 198 5.06 1.19 8.72
C ALA A 198 5.66 0.92 10.11
N MET A 199 5.83 -0.35 10.47
CA MET A 199 6.46 -0.74 11.72
C MET A 199 7.92 -0.29 11.75
N PRO A 200 8.52 -0.11 12.95
CA PRO A 200 9.93 0.25 13.07
C PRO A 200 10.82 -0.64 12.21
N TYR A 201 11.79 -0.01 11.56
CA TYR A 201 12.78 -0.72 10.75
C TYR A 201 14.20 -0.36 11.16
N GLU A 202 15.01 -1.38 11.37
CA GLU A 202 16.44 -1.27 11.55
C GLU A 202 17.13 -2.45 10.84
N GLY A 203 18.13 -2.11 10.01
CA GLY A 203 18.85 -3.06 9.21
C GLY A 203 20.20 -2.54 8.74
N GLU A 204 20.91 -3.37 7.98
CA GLU A 204 22.20 -3.03 7.37
C GLU A 204 22.03 -2.01 6.23
N GLN A 205 20.92 -2.08 5.52
CA GLN A 205 20.56 -1.17 4.44
C GLN A 205 19.31 -0.37 4.84
N ASP A 206 19.14 0.82 4.23
CA ASP A 206 17.88 1.55 4.36
C ASP A 206 16.73 0.76 3.69
N ARG A 207 15.56 0.76 4.33
CA ARG A 207 14.32 0.37 3.67
C ARG A 207 13.93 1.49 2.71
N LEU A 208 13.96 1.20 1.40
CA LEU A 208 13.54 2.13 0.35
C LEU A 208 12.21 1.68 -0.23
N ILE A 209 11.23 2.57 -0.21
CA ILE A 209 9.92 2.34 -0.80
C ILE A 209 9.51 3.50 -1.70
N LEU A 210 8.60 3.18 -2.62
CA LEU A 210 7.82 4.15 -3.38
C LEU A 210 6.38 4.05 -2.93
N SER A 211 5.79 5.17 -2.57
CA SER A 211 4.38 5.26 -2.20
C SER A 211 3.63 6.13 -3.20
N PHE A 212 2.37 5.81 -3.45
CA PHE A 212 1.51 6.61 -4.32
C PHE A 212 0.08 6.67 -3.82
N ASN A 213 -0.61 7.72 -4.25
CA ASN A 213 -2.05 7.88 -4.13
C ASN A 213 -2.69 7.90 -5.52
N ALA A 214 -3.87 7.31 -5.64
CA ALA A 214 -4.58 7.24 -6.89
C ALA A 214 -6.07 7.54 -6.71
N SER A 215 -6.63 8.26 -7.69
CA SER A 215 -8.06 8.50 -7.80
C SER A 215 -8.60 7.85 -9.06
N VAL A 216 -9.84 7.41 -8.98
CA VAL A 216 -10.57 6.80 -10.10
C VAL A 216 -11.74 7.70 -10.42
N HIS A 217 -11.82 8.12 -11.68
CA HIS A 217 -12.89 8.98 -12.16
C HIS A 217 -13.61 8.30 -13.33
N ALA A 218 -14.91 8.48 -13.40
CA ALA A 218 -15.66 8.16 -14.60
C ALA A 218 -15.31 9.15 -15.70
N ALA A 219 -15.38 8.73 -16.97
CA ALA A 219 -15.32 9.66 -18.09
C ALA A 219 -16.48 10.66 -17.99
N ALA A 220 -16.26 11.88 -18.48
CA ALA A 220 -17.29 12.91 -18.48
C ALA A 220 -18.55 12.41 -19.20
N GLY A 221 -19.73 12.62 -18.60
CA GLY A 221 -21.03 12.21 -19.15
C GLY A 221 -21.52 10.83 -18.70
N SER A 222 -20.87 10.18 -17.74
CA SER A 222 -21.41 8.95 -17.16
C SER A 222 -22.50 9.26 -16.14
N ASP A 223 -23.63 8.57 -16.22
CA ASP A 223 -24.78 8.69 -15.29
C ASP A 223 -24.44 8.27 -13.85
N GLN A 224 -23.27 7.66 -13.63
CA GLN A 224 -22.80 7.24 -12.30
C GLN A 224 -22.38 8.41 -11.40
N GLN A 225 -22.22 9.62 -11.93
CA GLN A 225 -21.90 10.81 -11.12
C GLN A 225 -23.01 11.20 -10.15
N HIS A 226 -24.21 10.68 -10.31
CA HIS A 226 -25.41 11.05 -9.55
C HIS A 226 -26.02 9.90 -8.74
N GLY A 227 -25.29 8.81 -8.54
CA GLY A 227 -25.76 7.66 -7.74
C GLY A 227 -26.04 7.93 -6.26
N TYR A 228 -25.87 9.15 -5.81
CA TYR A 228 -26.34 9.64 -4.49
C TYR A 228 -27.61 10.45 -4.68
N SER A 229 -28.64 9.85 -5.27
CA SER A 229 -29.98 10.42 -5.10
C SER A 229 -30.35 10.23 -3.63
N SER A 230 -30.45 11.33 -2.92
CA SER A 230 -31.09 11.36 -1.61
C SER A 230 -32.50 10.78 -1.73
N THR A 231 -32.69 9.58 -1.24
CA THR A 231 -34.01 9.10 -0.80
C THR A 231 -34.25 9.56 0.60
#